data_a1c7447c90976edabff92b95e44d38ab
#
_entry.id   a1c7447c90976edabff92b95e44d38ab
#
_cell.length_a   1.000
_cell.length_b   1.000
_cell.length_c   1.000
_cell.angle_alpha   90.00
_cell.angle_beta   90.00
_cell.angle_gamma   90.00
#
_symmetry.space_group_name_H-M   'P 1'
#
loop_
_entity.id
_entity.type
_entity.pdbx_description
1 polymer ?
#
loop_
_entity_poly.entity_id
_entity_poly.type
_entity_poly.pdbx_seq_one_letter_code
_entity_poly.pdbx_strand_id
1 'polypeptide(L)'
;MSSLPFVSDTFAADRWRQMDVDLTDMTFHRLISRGEVDGAPAGEDLPVTRIAFDRPSLRNAFRPHTVDELYRCLDIARCSPDVAAVILTANGPSPKDSGYSFCSGGDQRIRGAAGYQYETTQSSSDDDLATSARRERIEKGRLGRLHILEVQRLMRATPKPIIAAIPGWTTGGGHSLMVVADLAVASREHAQFKQVDANVGSFDAGYGLSLIHI
;
A
#
# COMPACT_ATOMS: atom_id res chain seq x y z
N MET A 1 1.50 -12.74 30.15
CA MET A 1 1.04 -12.54 28.76
C MET A 1 2.27 -12.24 27.94
N SER A 2 2.64 -13.10 27.00
CA SER A 2 3.71 -12.83 26.05
C SER A 2 3.27 -11.61 25.24
N SER A 3 4.04 -10.52 25.27
CA SER A 3 3.80 -9.39 24.40
C SER A 3 3.94 -9.90 22.95
N LEU A 4 2.89 -9.74 22.14
CA LEU A 4 3.00 -10.03 20.73
C LEU A 4 4.10 -9.17 20.11
N PRO A 5 4.93 -9.73 19.22
CA PRO A 5 5.97 -8.95 18.58
C PRO A 5 5.31 -7.81 17.77
N PHE A 6 5.98 -6.67 17.74
CA PHE A 6 5.59 -5.58 16.85
C PHE A 6 5.60 -6.06 15.40
N VAL A 7 4.72 -5.51 14.56
CA VAL A 7 4.70 -5.84 13.12
C VAL A 7 6.07 -5.61 12.47
N SER A 8 6.78 -4.57 12.92
CA SER A 8 8.16 -4.29 12.53
C SER A 8 9.17 -5.32 13.03
N ASP A 9 8.92 -5.98 14.17
CA ASP A 9 9.82 -6.98 14.74
C ASP A 9 9.76 -8.33 14.00
N THR A 10 8.68 -8.56 13.25
CA THR A 10 8.62 -9.68 12.30
C THR A 10 9.41 -9.39 11.02
N PHE A 11 9.86 -8.16 10.87
CA PHE A 11 10.67 -7.69 9.77
C PHE A 11 12.17 -7.86 10.13
N ALA A 12 12.62 -9.08 10.18
CA ALA A 12 14.04 -9.37 10.41
C ALA A 12 14.85 -8.92 9.18
N ALA A 13 15.83 -8.03 9.40
CA ALA A 13 16.66 -7.48 8.32
C ALA A 13 17.42 -8.56 7.55
N ASP A 14 17.70 -9.71 8.19
CA ASP A 14 18.32 -10.89 7.59
C ASP A 14 17.38 -11.69 6.68
N ARG A 15 16.09 -11.36 6.65
CA ARG A 15 15.08 -12.02 5.80
C ARG A 15 14.63 -11.18 4.60
N TRP A 16 14.85 -9.88 4.63
CA TRP A 16 14.29 -8.96 3.66
C TRP A 16 15.32 -7.95 3.18
N ARG A 17 15.57 -7.94 1.91
CA ARG A 17 16.40 -6.94 1.26
C ARG A 17 15.53 -5.82 0.72
N GLN A 18 15.84 -4.58 1.10
CA GLN A 18 15.16 -3.43 0.52
C GLN A 18 15.48 -3.31 -0.97
N MET A 19 14.44 -3.09 -1.76
CA MET A 19 14.58 -2.85 -3.20
C MET A 19 15.03 -1.40 -3.43
N ASP A 20 15.88 -1.20 -4.44
CA ASP A 20 16.35 0.12 -4.84
C ASP A 20 15.27 0.85 -5.65
N VAL A 21 14.28 1.37 -4.94
CA VAL A 21 13.18 2.17 -5.47
C VAL A 21 13.01 3.36 -4.54
N ASP A 22 13.05 4.57 -5.10
CA ASP A 22 12.82 5.80 -4.34
C ASP A 22 11.35 5.88 -3.92
N LEU A 23 11.11 5.74 -2.60
CA LEU A 23 9.80 5.67 -1.96
C LEU A 23 9.82 6.47 -0.65
N THR A 24 8.71 7.12 -0.34
CA THR A 24 8.53 7.93 0.88
C THR A 24 7.39 7.45 1.76
N ASP A 25 6.31 6.96 1.17
CA ASP A 25 5.07 6.53 1.84
C ASP A 25 4.92 5.01 1.86
N MET A 26 5.75 4.29 1.10
CA MET A 26 5.75 2.85 0.99
C MET A 26 7.15 2.28 1.27
N THR A 27 7.21 1.00 1.62
CA THR A 27 8.45 0.23 1.61
C THR A 27 8.29 -0.99 0.72
N PHE A 28 9.37 -1.34 0.00
CA PHE A 28 9.37 -2.44 -0.95
C PHE A 28 10.58 -3.35 -0.72
N HIS A 29 10.32 -4.61 -0.46
CA HIS A 29 11.37 -5.56 -0.07
C HIS A 29 11.24 -6.88 -0.81
N ARG A 30 12.36 -7.57 -0.94
CA ARG A 30 12.49 -8.91 -1.44
C ARG A 30 12.81 -9.88 -0.30
N LEU A 31 12.14 -11.01 -0.23
CA LEU A 31 12.49 -12.07 0.70
C LEU A 31 13.84 -12.68 0.28
N ILE A 32 14.74 -12.92 1.24
CA ILE A 32 16.03 -13.55 1.00
C ILE A 32 16.15 -14.88 1.74
N SER A 33 16.87 -15.80 1.14
CA SER A 33 17.11 -17.14 1.65
C SER A 33 18.03 -17.15 2.87
N ARG A 34 17.75 -18.05 3.81
CA ARG A 34 18.65 -18.42 4.93
C ARG A 34 19.59 -19.59 4.60
N GLY A 35 19.57 -20.06 3.38
CA GLY A 35 20.34 -21.21 2.95
C GLY A 35 19.48 -22.47 2.76
N GLU A 36 20.01 -23.63 3.12
CA GLU A 36 19.39 -24.94 2.87
C GLU A 36 17.93 -25.06 3.33
N VAL A 37 17.56 -24.38 4.43
CA VAL A 37 16.19 -24.40 4.95
C VAL A 37 15.19 -23.83 3.95
N ASP A 38 15.61 -22.87 3.15
CA ASP A 38 14.75 -22.20 2.14
C ASP A 38 14.97 -22.77 0.72
N GLY A 39 15.87 -23.76 0.58
CA GLY A 39 16.15 -24.45 -0.69
C GLY A 39 16.96 -23.64 -1.69
N ALA A 40 17.61 -22.56 -1.25
CA ALA A 40 18.46 -21.70 -2.05
C ALA A 40 19.68 -21.23 -1.23
N PRO A 41 20.79 -20.84 -1.83
CA PRO A 41 21.93 -20.25 -1.12
C PRO A 41 21.55 -19.07 -0.23
N ALA A 42 22.22 -18.92 0.90
CA ALA A 42 21.95 -17.83 1.83
C ALA A 42 22.17 -16.47 1.16
N GLY A 43 21.22 -15.54 1.34
CA GLY A 43 21.25 -14.21 0.76
C GLY A 43 20.71 -14.10 -0.67
N GLU A 44 20.38 -15.20 -1.33
CA GLU A 44 19.70 -15.17 -2.63
C GLU A 44 18.23 -14.75 -2.49
N ASP A 45 17.71 -14.10 -3.53
CA ASP A 45 16.33 -13.68 -3.60
C ASP A 45 15.38 -14.87 -3.72
N LEU A 46 14.42 -14.95 -2.82
CA LEU A 46 13.29 -15.85 -2.92
C LEU A 46 12.14 -15.20 -3.71
N PRO A 47 11.23 -15.97 -4.31
CA PRO A 47 10.23 -15.45 -5.23
C PRO A 47 9.06 -14.72 -4.54
N VAL A 48 9.31 -14.03 -3.44
CA VAL A 48 8.30 -13.30 -2.67
C VAL A 48 8.74 -11.86 -2.45
N THR A 49 7.83 -10.91 -2.73
CA THR A 49 8.01 -9.50 -2.41
C THR A 49 7.06 -9.06 -1.31
N ARG A 50 7.49 -8.05 -0.54
CA ARG A 50 6.68 -7.37 0.48
C ARG A 50 6.57 -5.90 0.10
N ILE A 51 5.35 -5.42 -0.04
CA ILE A 51 4.98 -4.01 -0.24
C ILE A 51 4.24 -3.58 1.01
N ALA A 52 4.69 -2.51 1.67
CA ALA A 52 4.04 -2.07 2.89
C ALA A 52 3.83 -0.56 2.91
N PHE A 53 2.65 -0.15 3.38
CA PHE A 53 2.39 1.24 3.74
C PHE A 53 3.33 1.67 4.86
N ASP A 54 3.92 2.86 4.76
CA ASP A 54 4.88 3.39 5.74
C ASP A 54 4.53 4.81 6.20
N ARG A 55 3.28 5.00 6.58
CA ARG A 55 2.76 6.24 7.19
C ARG A 55 2.10 5.95 8.55
N PRO A 56 2.78 5.26 9.48
CA PRO A 56 2.15 4.78 10.72
C PRO A 56 1.60 5.90 11.61
N SER A 57 2.23 7.09 11.61
CA SER A 57 1.74 8.26 12.35
C SER A 57 0.35 8.75 11.89
N LEU A 58 -0.08 8.33 10.71
CA LEU A 58 -1.34 8.65 10.06
C LEU A 58 -2.22 7.41 9.87
N ARG A 59 -1.94 6.33 10.61
CA ARG A 59 -2.61 5.04 10.48
C ARG A 59 -2.61 4.52 9.04
N ASN A 60 -1.50 4.77 8.34
CA ASN A 60 -1.30 4.37 6.95
C ASN A 60 -2.41 4.86 6.00
N ALA A 61 -2.95 6.06 6.27
CA ALA A 61 -3.84 6.74 5.33
C ALA A 61 -3.08 7.05 4.04
N PHE A 62 -3.68 6.76 2.89
CA PHE A 62 -3.04 7.02 1.61
C PHE A 62 -3.41 8.41 1.07
N ARG A 63 -2.46 9.02 0.39
CA ARG A 63 -2.59 10.23 -0.43
C ARG A 63 -2.27 9.88 -1.89
N PRO A 64 -2.51 10.77 -2.86
CA PRO A 64 -2.20 10.48 -4.27
C PRO A 64 -0.79 9.92 -4.48
N HIS A 65 0.20 10.54 -3.85
CA HIS A 65 1.59 10.07 -3.90
C HIS A 65 1.78 8.63 -3.37
N THR A 66 1.14 8.30 -2.25
CA THR A 66 1.15 6.91 -1.72
C THR A 66 0.56 5.91 -2.73
N VAL A 67 -0.49 6.32 -3.44
CA VAL A 67 -1.15 5.49 -4.45
C VAL A 67 -0.25 5.26 -5.66
N ASP A 68 0.48 6.28 -6.08
CA ASP A 68 1.46 6.18 -7.18
C ASP A 68 2.60 5.23 -6.80
N GLU A 69 3.14 5.35 -5.59
CA GLU A 69 4.18 4.46 -5.09
C GLU A 69 3.67 3.00 -4.99
N LEU A 70 2.46 2.79 -4.49
CA LEU A 70 1.83 1.47 -4.43
C LEU A 70 1.66 0.88 -5.83
N TYR A 71 1.16 1.67 -6.78
CA TYR A 71 1.02 1.24 -8.17
C TYR A 71 2.37 0.83 -8.76
N ARG A 72 3.41 1.66 -8.57
CA ARG A 72 4.77 1.40 -9.04
C ARG A 72 5.34 0.10 -8.46
N CYS A 73 5.21 -0.11 -7.16
CA CYS A 73 5.70 -1.33 -6.50
C CYS A 73 4.98 -2.59 -7.03
N LEU A 74 3.66 -2.53 -7.17
CA LEU A 74 2.86 -3.63 -7.70
C LEU A 74 3.21 -3.93 -9.17
N ASP A 75 3.42 -2.90 -10.00
CA ASP A 75 3.77 -3.09 -11.40
C ASP A 75 5.18 -3.70 -11.57
N ILE A 76 6.15 -3.25 -10.77
CA ILE A 76 7.48 -3.88 -10.70
C ILE A 76 7.34 -5.35 -10.32
N ALA A 77 6.61 -5.66 -9.25
CA ALA A 77 6.41 -7.03 -8.80
C ALA A 77 5.70 -7.90 -9.86
N ARG A 78 4.69 -7.34 -10.53
CA ARG A 78 3.96 -8.00 -11.61
C ARG A 78 4.85 -8.33 -12.79
N CYS A 79 5.72 -7.40 -13.20
CA CYS A 79 6.59 -7.54 -14.36
C CYS A 79 7.86 -8.35 -14.07
N SER A 80 8.26 -8.55 -12.81
CA SER A 80 9.47 -9.28 -12.43
C SER A 80 9.26 -10.79 -12.59
N PRO A 81 9.96 -11.48 -13.51
CA PRO A 81 9.73 -12.90 -13.78
C PRO A 81 10.12 -13.82 -12.62
N ASP A 82 10.98 -13.35 -11.74
CA ASP A 82 11.49 -14.03 -10.56
C ASP A 82 10.63 -13.81 -9.29
N VAL A 83 9.54 -13.05 -9.40
CA VAL A 83 8.53 -12.89 -8.35
C VAL A 83 7.36 -13.83 -8.61
N ALA A 84 7.03 -14.68 -7.64
CA ALA A 84 5.88 -15.58 -7.69
C ALA A 84 4.69 -15.11 -6.83
N ALA A 85 4.95 -14.35 -5.75
CA ALA A 85 3.89 -13.88 -4.85
C ALA A 85 4.22 -12.49 -4.27
N VAL A 86 3.17 -11.77 -3.91
CA VAL A 86 3.24 -10.42 -3.30
C VAL A 86 2.55 -10.44 -1.94
N ILE A 87 3.22 -9.94 -0.92
CA ILE A 87 2.62 -9.62 0.38
C ILE A 87 2.35 -8.12 0.42
N LEU A 88 1.09 -7.73 0.53
CA LEU A 88 0.70 -6.34 0.77
C LEU A 88 0.37 -6.17 2.25
N THR A 89 1.07 -5.27 2.94
CA THR A 89 0.95 -5.07 4.38
C THR A 89 1.18 -3.62 4.78
N ALA A 90 1.50 -3.37 6.03
CA ALA A 90 1.80 -2.04 6.55
C ALA A 90 2.84 -2.09 7.67
N ASN A 91 3.62 -1.04 7.77
CA ASN A 91 4.52 -0.78 8.88
C ASN A 91 3.75 -0.11 10.04
N GLY A 92 4.24 -0.29 11.24
CA GLY A 92 3.67 0.23 12.47
C GLY A 92 4.43 -0.30 13.68
N PRO A 93 3.95 -0.05 14.89
CA PRO A 93 2.69 0.63 15.26
C PRO A 93 2.74 2.15 15.06
N SER A 94 1.57 2.81 15.22
CA SER A 94 1.48 4.26 15.26
C SER A 94 2.23 4.81 16.48
N PRO A 95 3.12 5.82 16.30
CA PRO A 95 3.85 6.42 17.42
C PRO A 95 2.97 7.22 18.37
N LYS A 96 1.69 7.46 18.01
CA LYS A 96 0.76 8.25 18.83
C LYS A 96 0.08 7.45 19.91
N ASP A 97 -0.26 6.19 19.61
CA ASP A 97 -1.09 5.36 20.47
C ASP A 97 -0.72 3.87 20.46
N SER A 98 0.41 3.55 19.82
CA SER A 98 0.88 2.18 19.63
C SER A 98 -0.13 1.27 18.90
N GLY A 99 -1.13 1.86 18.22
CA GLY A 99 -2.15 1.13 17.49
C GLY A 99 -1.65 0.64 16.14
N TYR A 100 -2.07 -0.57 15.78
CA TYR A 100 -1.75 -1.16 14.48
C TYR A 100 -2.80 -0.78 13.42
N SER A 101 -2.35 -0.53 12.20
CA SER A 101 -3.22 -0.22 11.09
C SER A 101 -2.64 -0.78 9.79
N PHE A 102 -3.48 -1.46 9.01
CA PHE A 102 -3.14 -1.78 7.64
C PHE A 102 -3.23 -0.53 6.78
N CYS A 103 -4.44 0.03 6.66
CA CYS A 103 -4.69 1.26 5.94
C CYS A 103 -6.03 1.84 6.37
N SER A 104 -6.05 3.10 6.76
CA SER A 104 -7.26 3.81 7.18
C SER A 104 -8.02 4.49 6.04
N GLY A 105 -7.70 4.15 4.79
CA GLY A 105 -8.30 4.75 3.60
C GLY A 105 -7.63 6.04 3.18
N GLY A 106 -8.36 6.88 2.42
CA GLY A 106 -7.84 8.16 1.95
C GLY A 106 -7.61 9.17 3.07
N ASP A 107 -6.49 9.89 3.01
CA ASP A 107 -6.13 10.92 3.99
C ASP A 107 -7.10 12.11 3.93
N GLN A 108 -8.05 12.15 4.86
CA GLN A 108 -9.11 13.15 4.90
C GLN A 108 -8.59 14.58 5.16
N ARG A 109 -7.37 14.75 5.66
CA ARG A 109 -6.78 16.06 5.93
C ARG A 109 -6.45 16.84 4.65
N ILE A 110 -6.19 16.11 3.55
CA ILE A 110 -5.87 16.70 2.25
C ILE A 110 -7.06 16.65 1.27
N ARG A 111 -8.21 16.14 1.70
CA ARG A 111 -9.42 16.10 0.90
C ARG A 111 -10.11 17.47 0.92
N GLY A 112 -9.92 18.26 -0.16
CA GLY A 112 -10.65 19.52 -0.37
C GLY A 112 -12.02 19.29 -1.02
N ALA A 113 -12.75 20.39 -1.25
CA ALA A 113 -14.04 20.37 -1.97
C ALA A 113 -13.93 19.78 -3.38
N ALA A 114 -12.75 19.90 -4.02
CA ALA A 114 -12.43 19.32 -5.33
C ALA A 114 -11.94 17.85 -5.26
N GLY A 115 -11.94 17.23 -4.08
CA GLY A 115 -11.40 15.89 -3.83
C GLY A 115 -9.93 15.91 -3.45
N TYR A 116 -9.25 14.77 -3.66
CA TYR A 116 -7.81 14.66 -3.40
C TYR A 116 -7.02 15.32 -4.51
N GLN A 117 -6.00 16.12 -4.13
CA GLN A 117 -5.10 16.77 -5.07
C GLN A 117 -3.67 16.34 -4.77
N TYR A 118 -2.83 16.31 -5.82
CA TYR A 118 -1.40 16.13 -5.65
C TYR A 118 -0.78 17.31 -4.93
N GLU A 119 0.16 17.05 -4.05
CA GLU A 119 0.97 18.09 -3.43
C GLU A 119 1.81 18.76 -4.52
N THR A 120 1.65 20.06 -4.69
CA THR A 120 2.47 20.86 -5.61
C THR A 120 3.88 20.94 -5.05
N THR A 121 4.85 20.35 -5.72
CA THR A 121 6.26 20.62 -5.47
C THR A 121 6.52 22.07 -5.90
N GLN A 122 6.94 22.94 -4.98
CA GLN A 122 7.40 24.29 -5.33
C GLN A 122 8.72 24.15 -6.10
N SER A 123 8.65 24.19 -7.42
CA SER A 123 9.83 24.32 -8.28
C SER A 123 10.13 25.82 -8.51
N SER A 124 11.38 26.17 -8.47
CA SER A 124 11.88 27.55 -8.35
C SER A 124 12.28 28.22 -9.67
N SER A 125 11.82 27.72 -10.83
CA SER A 125 12.07 28.33 -12.14
C SER A 125 10.82 28.40 -13.02
N ASP A 126 10.69 29.45 -13.86
CA ASP A 126 9.52 29.65 -14.71
C ASP A 126 9.34 28.54 -15.76
N ASP A 127 10.41 27.96 -16.29
CA ASP A 127 10.37 26.83 -17.23
C ASP A 127 9.93 25.54 -16.53
N ASP A 128 10.33 25.34 -15.27
CA ASP A 128 9.88 24.24 -14.45
C ASP A 128 8.41 24.38 -14.08
N LEU A 129 7.93 25.63 -13.88
CA LEU A 129 6.51 25.91 -13.60
C LEU A 129 5.62 25.57 -14.80
N ALA A 130 6.01 25.91 -16.02
CA ALA A 130 5.25 25.55 -17.23
C ALA A 130 5.21 24.03 -17.48
N THR A 131 6.34 23.36 -17.27
CA THR A 131 6.47 21.90 -17.39
C THR A 131 5.72 21.20 -16.27
N SER A 132 5.79 21.70 -15.04
CA SER A 132 5.05 21.21 -13.88
C SER A 132 3.54 21.37 -14.07
N ALA A 133 3.08 22.55 -14.51
CA ALA A 133 1.66 22.79 -14.80
C ALA A 133 1.12 21.88 -15.92
N ARG A 134 1.95 21.60 -16.96
CA ARG A 134 1.58 20.66 -18.02
C ARG A 134 1.50 19.22 -17.49
N ARG A 135 2.48 18.78 -16.67
CA ARG A 135 2.43 17.46 -16.02
C ARG A 135 1.19 17.33 -15.13
N GLU A 136 0.93 18.33 -14.30
CA GLU A 136 -0.25 18.35 -13.42
C GLU A 136 -1.57 18.25 -14.20
N ARG A 137 -1.69 18.92 -15.36
CA ARG A 137 -2.87 18.80 -16.24
C ARG A 137 -3.00 17.43 -16.86
N ILE A 138 -1.89 16.81 -17.25
CA ILE A 138 -1.86 15.44 -17.78
C ILE A 138 -2.23 14.45 -16.67
N GLU A 139 -1.66 14.58 -15.48
CA GLU A 139 -1.95 13.75 -14.32
C GLU A 139 -3.43 13.87 -13.90
N LYS A 140 -3.94 15.09 -13.79
CA LYS A 140 -5.37 15.32 -13.53
C LYS A 140 -6.29 14.72 -14.58
N GLY A 141 -5.86 14.69 -15.85
CA GLY A 141 -6.60 14.08 -16.94
C GLY A 141 -6.50 12.55 -17.00
N ARG A 142 -5.36 11.97 -16.61
CA ARG A 142 -5.10 10.53 -16.67
C ARG A 142 -5.75 9.73 -15.55
N LEU A 143 -5.82 10.30 -14.36
CA LEU A 143 -5.91 9.49 -13.15
C LEU A 143 -7.22 9.68 -12.40
N GLY A 144 -8.05 10.60 -12.81
CA GLY A 144 -9.20 10.93 -11.97
C GLY A 144 -8.75 11.35 -10.58
N ARG A 145 -9.67 11.48 -9.65
CA ARG A 145 -9.39 12.05 -8.32
C ARG A 145 -8.79 11.07 -7.32
N LEU A 146 -8.83 9.79 -7.61
CA LEU A 146 -8.24 8.73 -6.80
C LEU A 146 -7.79 7.60 -7.73
N HIS A 147 -6.51 7.54 -7.91
CA HIS A 147 -5.82 6.50 -8.65
C HIS A 147 -5.98 5.10 -8.04
N ILE A 148 -6.57 5.03 -6.87
CA ILE A 148 -6.77 3.78 -6.13
C ILE A 148 -7.55 2.72 -6.95
N LEU A 149 -8.42 3.14 -7.84
CA LEU A 149 -9.13 2.22 -8.74
C LEU A 149 -8.20 1.54 -9.74
N GLU A 150 -7.19 2.25 -10.21
CA GLU A 150 -6.18 1.66 -11.10
C GLU A 150 -5.28 0.68 -10.36
N VAL A 151 -4.98 0.95 -9.09
CA VAL A 151 -4.29 -0.02 -8.22
C VAL A 151 -5.13 -1.28 -8.06
N GLN A 152 -6.42 -1.16 -7.79
CA GLN A 152 -7.33 -2.30 -7.66
C GLN A 152 -7.43 -3.10 -8.98
N ARG A 153 -7.49 -2.42 -10.13
CA ARG A 153 -7.44 -3.07 -11.45
C ARG A 153 -6.13 -3.80 -11.67
N LEU A 154 -5.01 -3.16 -11.33
CA LEU A 154 -3.69 -3.77 -11.45
C LEU A 154 -3.59 -5.03 -10.58
N MET A 155 -4.06 -4.97 -9.32
CA MET A 155 -4.09 -6.13 -8.43
C MET A 155 -4.88 -7.29 -9.07
N ARG A 156 -6.09 -7.04 -9.56
CA ARG A 156 -6.92 -8.06 -10.20
C ARG A 156 -6.35 -8.62 -11.50
N ALA A 157 -5.58 -7.81 -12.24
CA ALA A 157 -4.95 -8.22 -13.49
C ALA A 157 -3.56 -8.84 -13.30
N THR A 158 -3.05 -8.85 -12.09
CA THR A 158 -1.73 -9.42 -11.77
C THR A 158 -1.82 -10.95 -11.74
N PRO A 159 -1.04 -11.68 -12.58
CA PRO A 159 -1.09 -13.13 -12.65
C PRO A 159 -0.26 -13.80 -11.53
N LYS A 160 -0.23 -13.20 -10.36
CA LYS A 160 0.52 -13.65 -9.18
C LYS A 160 -0.33 -13.43 -7.95
N PRO A 161 -0.37 -14.35 -6.99
CA PRO A 161 -1.15 -14.17 -5.78
C PRO A 161 -0.68 -12.96 -4.99
N ILE A 162 -1.62 -12.12 -4.62
CA ILE A 162 -1.44 -10.98 -3.72
C ILE A 162 -2.11 -11.31 -2.40
N ILE A 163 -1.31 -11.38 -1.35
CA ILE A 163 -1.75 -11.74 0.00
C ILE A 163 -1.76 -10.47 0.86
N ALA A 164 -2.93 -10.03 1.29
CA ALA A 164 -3.05 -8.94 2.25
C ALA A 164 -2.77 -9.45 3.67
N ALA A 165 -1.65 -9.03 4.25
CA ALA A 165 -1.32 -9.31 5.66
C ALA A 165 -1.74 -8.10 6.51
N ILE A 166 -2.79 -8.27 7.29
CA ILE A 166 -3.52 -7.21 7.97
C ILE A 166 -3.09 -7.11 9.45
N PRO A 167 -2.23 -6.14 9.81
CA PRO A 167 -1.75 -6.02 11.18
C PRO A 167 -2.75 -5.37 12.14
N GLY A 168 -3.74 -4.64 11.64
CA GLY A 168 -4.65 -3.86 12.49
C GLY A 168 -5.82 -3.23 11.74
N TRP A 169 -6.14 -1.99 12.09
CA TRP A 169 -7.24 -1.24 11.51
C TRP A 169 -7.20 -1.20 9.98
N THR A 170 -8.34 -1.49 9.36
CA THR A 170 -8.52 -1.57 7.91
C THR A 170 -9.86 -0.94 7.56
N THR A 171 -9.84 0.28 7.00
CA THR A 171 -11.08 1.03 6.79
C THR A 171 -11.13 1.70 5.42
N GLY A 172 -12.34 1.96 4.92
CA GLY A 172 -12.58 2.66 3.65
C GLY A 172 -11.80 2.04 2.49
N GLY A 173 -11.04 2.85 1.75
CA GLY A 173 -10.21 2.36 0.64
C GLY A 173 -9.16 1.31 1.03
N GLY A 174 -8.71 1.28 2.29
CA GLY A 174 -7.85 0.20 2.80
C GLY A 174 -8.59 -1.13 2.88
N HIS A 175 -9.87 -1.09 3.29
CA HIS A 175 -10.74 -2.28 3.27
C HIS A 175 -10.95 -2.77 1.83
N SER A 176 -11.17 -1.87 0.89
CA SER A 176 -11.31 -2.21 -0.53
C SER A 176 -10.06 -2.88 -1.09
N LEU A 177 -8.86 -2.42 -0.73
CA LEU A 177 -7.59 -3.07 -1.13
C LEU A 177 -7.47 -4.48 -0.57
N MET A 178 -7.86 -4.70 0.70
CA MET A 178 -7.88 -6.03 1.30
C MET A 178 -8.83 -6.98 0.57
N VAL A 179 -10.03 -6.51 0.23
CA VAL A 179 -11.06 -7.34 -0.44
C VAL A 179 -10.66 -7.71 -1.87
N VAL A 180 -9.88 -6.84 -2.53
CA VAL A 180 -9.37 -7.09 -3.90
C VAL A 180 -8.20 -8.07 -3.93
N ALA A 181 -7.48 -8.25 -2.83
CA ALA A 181 -6.39 -9.23 -2.72
C ALA A 181 -6.94 -10.67 -2.86
N ASP A 182 -6.10 -11.58 -3.32
CA ASP A 182 -6.48 -13.00 -3.51
C ASP A 182 -6.71 -13.72 -2.18
N LEU A 183 -5.92 -13.35 -1.17
CA LEU A 183 -6.03 -13.88 0.20
C LEU A 183 -5.85 -12.75 1.20
N ALA A 184 -6.48 -12.87 2.36
CA ALA A 184 -6.27 -11.99 3.49
C ALA A 184 -5.95 -12.81 4.75
N VAL A 185 -4.85 -12.44 5.42
CA VAL A 185 -4.45 -12.97 6.72
C VAL A 185 -4.47 -11.82 7.70
N ALA A 186 -5.23 -11.94 8.77
CA ALA A 186 -5.46 -10.86 9.71
C ALA A 186 -4.94 -11.20 11.11
N SER A 187 -4.37 -10.20 11.80
CA SER A 187 -4.05 -10.33 13.21
C SER A 187 -5.31 -10.61 14.01
N ARG A 188 -5.33 -11.69 14.76
CA ARG A 188 -6.46 -12.04 15.62
C ARG A 188 -6.69 -11.02 16.73
N GLU A 189 -5.63 -10.38 17.21
CA GLU A 189 -5.66 -9.48 18.33
C GLU A 189 -5.93 -8.03 17.95
N HIS A 190 -5.48 -7.60 16.75
CA HIS A 190 -5.45 -6.19 16.38
C HIS A 190 -6.29 -5.84 15.15
N ALA A 191 -6.64 -6.83 14.30
CA ALA A 191 -7.36 -6.51 13.09
C ALA A 191 -8.80 -6.07 13.39
N GLN A 192 -9.17 -4.92 12.81
CA GLN A 192 -10.52 -4.39 12.87
C GLN A 192 -10.90 -3.85 11.50
N PHE A 193 -12.11 -4.17 11.06
CA PHE A 193 -12.58 -3.85 9.71
C PHE A 193 -13.79 -2.93 9.80
N LYS A 194 -13.78 -1.86 8.99
CA LYS A 194 -14.92 -0.95 8.91
C LYS A 194 -15.02 -0.30 7.54
N GLN A 195 -16.18 -0.43 6.92
CA GLN A 195 -16.52 0.38 5.74
C GLN A 195 -17.18 1.66 6.21
N VAL A 196 -16.52 2.80 6.00
CA VAL A 196 -16.90 4.09 6.59
C VAL A 196 -17.42 5.09 5.57
N ASP A 197 -17.50 4.76 4.29
CA ASP A 197 -17.81 5.70 3.22
C ASP A 197 -19.12 6.44 3.46
N ALA A 198 -20.17 5.75 3.88
CA ALA A 198 -21.45 6.36 4.20
C ALA A 198 -21.36 7.41 5.32
N ASN A 199 -20.48 7.19 6.32
CA ASN A 199 -20.31 8.10 7.45
C ASN A 199 -19.62 9.42 7.06
N VAL A 200 -18.91 9.44 5.94
CA VAL A 200 -18.19 10.62 5.42
C VAL A 200 -18.82 11.18 4.14
N GLY A 201 -20.07 10.79 3.85
CA GLY A 201 -20.79 11.24 2.66
C GLY A 201 -20.14 10.79 1.34
N SER A 202 -19.54 9.61 1.34
CA SER A 202 -18.89 9.00 0.19
C SER A 202 -19.54 7.64 -0.12
N PHE A 203 -19.13 7.02 -1.21
CA PHE A 203 -19.44 5.64 -1.55
C PHE A 203 -18.17 4.96 -2.07
N ASP A 204 -18.06 3.66 -1.85
CA ASP A 204 -16.98 2.88 -2.44
C ASP A 204 -17.25 2.67 -3.93
N ALA A 205 -16.55 3.44 -4.76
CA ALA A 205 -16.62 3.32 -6.22
C ALA A 205 -15.76 2.17 -6.77
N GLY A 206 -15.02 1.47 -5.89
CA GLY A 206 -14.12 0.38 -6.26
C GLY A 206 -14.77 -0.98 -6.20
N TYR A 207 -13.92 -1.99 -6.18
CA TYR A 207 -14.32 -3.39 -6.14
C TYR A 207 -14.71 -3.88 -4.73
N GLY A 208 -14.46 -3.06 -3.68
CA GLY A 208 -14.63 -3.48 -2.29
C GLY A 208 -16.05 -3.94 -1.97
N LEU A 209 -17.07 -3.14 -2.29
CA LEU A 209 -18.47 -3.50 -2.04
C LEU A 209 -18.97 -4.59 -2.99
N SER A 210 -18.57 -4.56 -4.26
CA SER A 210 -19.05 -5.53 -5.23
C SER A 210 -18.57 -6.96 -4.95
N LEU A 211 -17.39 -7.11 -4.34
CA LEU A 211 -16.83 -8.41 -3.99
C LEU A 211 -17.34 -8.95 -2.66
N ILE A 212 -17.75 -8.09 -1.73
CA ILE A 212 -18.35 -8.52 -0.45
C ILE A 212 -19.71 -9.18 -0.65
N HIS A 213 -20.46 -8.78 -1.68
CA HIS A 213 -21.80 -9.30 -1.96
C HIS A 213 -21.83 -10.54 -2.86
N ILE A 214 -20.69 -10.99 -3.35
CA ILE A 214 -20.57 -12.21 -4.14
C ILE A 214 -20.38 -13.43 -3.24
#